data_c5068db200712b014dd3d78d8778c918
#
_entry.id   c5068db200712b014dd3d78d8778c918
#
_cell.length_a   1.000
_cell.length_b   1.000
_cell.length_c   1.000
_cell.angle_alpha   90.00
_cell.angle_beta   90.00
_cell.angle_gamma   90.00
#
_symmetry.space_group_name_H-M   'P 1'
#
loop_
_entity.id
_entity.type
_entity.pdbx_description
1 polymer ?
#
loop_
_entity_poly.entity_id
_entity_poly.type
_entity_poly.pdbx_seq_one_letter_code
_entity_poly.pdbx_strand_id
1 'polypeptide(L)'
;MLAEVLRDNGYHKYRARLQALLDIPELASDFEIHTRITDGFAATWLVKLTERGVLTPVERDQIIPLRTLKSRIERDQPLTVDESDRLFRSAHITAMAEAVFGEAGKAKRWLSKPKERFSGLTPMQMLTTQQGTTQVEEMLLQIAEGYGL
;
A
#
# COMPACT_ATOMS: atom_id res chain seq x y z
N MET A 1 15.64 0.10 -10.62
CA MET A 1 14.60 0.71 -9.75
C MET A 1 14.21 -0.28 -8.67
N LEU A 2 12.93 -0.41 -8.36
CA LEU A 2 12.50 -1.33 -7.30
C LEU A 2 12.93 -2.78 -7.56
N ALA A 3 12.80 -3.25 -8.80
CA ALA A 3 13.20 -4.60 -9.18
C ALA A 3 14.68 -4.86 -8.94
N GLU A 4 15.52 -3.87 -9.17
CA GLU A 4 16.96 -3.99 -8.98
C GLU A 4 17.33 -4.07 -7.50
N VAL A 5 16.67 -3.28 -6.67
CA VAL A 5 16.97 -3.21 -5.25
C VAL A 5 16.42 -4.43 -4.51
N LEU A 6 15.19 -4.83 -4.80
CA LEU A 6 14.58 -6.00 -4.17
C LEU A 6 15.13 -7.31 -4.71
N ARG A 7 15.86 -7.26 -5.80
CA ARG A 7 16.34 -8.42 -6.53
C ARG A 7 15.17 -9.27 -7.05
N ASP A 8 15.47 -10.31 -7.81
CA ASP A 8 14.45 -11.08 -8.51
C ASP A 8 13.40 -11.66 -7.57
N ASN A 9 13.83 -12.34 -6.51
CA ASN A 9 12.91 -12.99 -5.57
C ASN A 9 12.06 -11.98 -4.79
N GLY A 10 12.68 -10.91 -4.31
CA GLY A 10 11.96 -9.88 -3.58
C GLY A 10 10.94 -9.16 -4.44
N TYR A 11 11.29 -8.90 -5.70
CA TYR A 11 10.38 -8.24 -6.61
C TYR A 11 9.19 -9.12 -6.97
N HIS A 12 9.42 -10.43 -7.20
CA HIS A 12 8.33 -11.37 -7.44
C HIS A 12 7.38 -11.45 -6.24
N LYS A 13 7.91 -11.48 -5.03
CA LYS A 13 7.10 -11.46 -3.81
C LYS A 13 6.27 -10.20 -3.73
N TYR A 14 6.87 -9.06 -4.02
CA TYR A 14 6.17 -7.78 -4.04
C TYR A 14 5.00 -7.82 -5.03
N ARG A 15 5.24 -8.26 -6.27
CA ARG A 15 4.19 -8.28 -7.29
C ARG A 15 3.09 -9.29 -6.94
N ALA A 16 3.44 -10.44 -6.38
CA ALA A 16 2.47 -11.42 -5.93
C ALA A 16 1.58 -10.86 -4.82
N ARG A 17 2.16 -10.12 -3.88
CA ARG A 17 1.39 -9.48 -2.79
C ARG A 17 0.49 -8.38 -3.33
N LEU A 18 0.99 -7.57 -4.26
CA LEU A 18 0.18 -6.52 -4.87
C LEU A 18 -1.03 -7.12 -5.60
N GLN A 19 -0.85 -8.23 -6.29
CA GLN A 19 -1.96 -8.96 -6.91
C GLN A 19 -2.95 -9.46 -5.85
N ALA A 20 -2.46 -10.01 -4.75
CA ALA A 20 -3.32 -10.49 -3.66
C ALA A 20 -4.11 -9.35 -3.00
N LEU A 21 -3.53 -8.15 -2.93
CA LEU A 21 -4.14 -7.00 -2.26
C LEU A 21 -5.13 -6.24 -3.14
N LEU A 22 -4.83 -6.06 -4.42
CA LEU A 22 -5.63 -5.22 -5.31
C LEU A 22 -5.96 -5.86 -6.67
N ASP A 23 -5.68 -7.14 -6.80
CA ASP A 23 -5.92 -7.86 -8.06
C ASP A 23 -5.20 -7.23 -9.27
N ILE A 24 -4.03 -6.63 -9.02
CA ILE A 24 -3.18 -6.10 -10.08
C ILE A 24 -2.32 -7.26 -10.59
N PRO A 25 -2.43 -7.64 -11.88
CA PRO A 25 -1.66 -8.77 -12.40
C PRO A 25 -0.16 -8.59 -12.19
N GLU A 26 0.54 -9.67 -11.84
CA GLU A 26 1.98 -9.62 -11.58
C GLU A 26 2.78 -9.04 -12.76
N LEU A 27 2.31 -9.24 -13.99
CA LEU A 27 3.00 -8.75 -15.18
C LEU A 27 2.45 -7.42 -15.71
N ALA A 28 1.54 -6.78 -14.96
CA ALA A 28 1.01 -5.48 -15.38
C ALA A 28 2.14 -4.45 -15.45
N SER A 29 2.15 -3.68 -16.52
CA SER A 29 3.11 -2.59 -16.69
C SER A 29 2.76 -1.41 -15.78
N ASP A 30 3.69 -0.48 -15.60
CA ASP A 30 3.43 0.75 -14.87
C ASP A 30 2.28 1.53 -15.49
N PHE A 31 2.18 1.51 -16.81
CA PHE A 31 1.07 2.18 -17.49
C PHE A 31 -0.28 1.51 -17.20
N GLU A 32 -0.31 0.20 -17.16
CA GLU A 32 -1.54 -0.52 -16.79
C GLU A 32 -1.96 -0.21 -15.36
N ILE A 33 -1.00 -0.13 -14.44
CA ILE A 33 -1.28 0.25 -13.05
C ILE A 33 -1.83 1.68 -13.00
N HIS A 34 -1.20 2.60 -13.73
CA HIS A 34 -1.69 3.97 -13.86
C HIS A 34 -3.15 3.99 -14.35
N THR A 35 -3.46 3.22 -15.37
CA THR A 35 -4.80 3.14 -15.93
C THR A 35 -5.81 2.63 -14.90
N ARG A 36 -5.45 1.60 -14.12
CA ARG A 36 -6.33 1.08 -13.07
C ARG A 36 -6.62 2.12 -12.00
N ILE A 37 -5.62 2.93 -11.65
CA ILE A 37 -5.80 4.02 -10.68
C ILE A 37 -6.72 5.10 -11.27
N THR A 38 -6.50 5.50 -12.52
CA THR A 38 -7.32 6.55 -13.14
C THR A 38 -8.74 6.10 -13.42
N ASP A 39 -8.95 4.83 -13.73
CA ASP A 39 -10.30 4.26 -13.88
C ASP A 39 -11.02 4.14 -12.54
N GLY A 40 -10.28 4.04 -11.47
CA GLY A 40 -10.81 3.89 -10.12
C GLY A 40 -10.98 2.44 -9.70
N PHE A 41 -10.44 2.11 -8.53
CA PHE A 41 -10.65 0.77 -7.96
C PHE A 41 -12.08 0.64 -7.44
N ALA A 42 -12.60 -0.58 -7.42
CA ALA A 42 -13.89 -0.86 -6.82
C ALA A 42 -13.85 -0.52 -5.32
N ALA A 43 -14.86 0.20 -4.86
CA ALA A 43 -14.93 0.64 -3.45
C ALA A 43 -14.95 -0.54 -2.47
N THR A 44 -15.47 -1.69 -2.91
CA THR A 44 -15.53 -2.90 -2.09
C THR A 44 -14.16 -3.44 -1.69
N TRP A 45 -13.08 -3.07 -2.41
CA TRP A 45 -11.73 -3.47 -2.00
C TRP A 45 -11.36 -2.95 -0.63
N LEU A 46 -11.78 -1.74 -0.27
CA LEU A 46 -11.51 -1.18 1.06
C LEU A 46 -12.20 -1.96 2.16
N VAL A 47 -13.42 -2.42 1.90
CA VAL A 47 -14.13 -3.28 2.85
C VAL A 47 -13.39 -4.60 3.03
N LYS A 48 -12.99 -5.23 1.94
CA LYS A 48 -12.27 -6.51 1.98
C LYS A 48 -10.94 -6.39 2.71
N LEU A 49 -10.16 -5.35 2.44
CA LEU A 49 -8.87 -5.15 3.08
C LEU A 49 -9.00 -4.86 4.57
N THR A 50 -10.03 -4.12 4.96
CA THR A 50 -10.31 -3.86 6.37
C THR A 50 -10.76 -5.15 7.09
N GLU A 51 -11.62 -5.94 6.48
CA GLU A 51 -12.06 -7.21 7.03
C GLU A 51 -10.91 -8.20 7.19
N ARG A 52 -9.98 -8.21 6.25
CA ARG A 52 -8.79 -9.08 6.30
C ARG A 52 -7.73 -8.58 7.28
N GLY A 53 -7.92 -7.43 7.90
CA GLY A 53 -6.95 -6.85 8.82
C GLY A 53 -5.73 -6.23 8.15
N VAL A 54 -5.75 -6.06 6.84
CA VAL A 54 -4.66 -5.37 6.11
C VAL A 54 -4.67 -3.88 6.43
N LEU A 55 -5.86 -3.30 6.51
CA LEU A 55 -6.04 -1.90 6.91
C LEU A 55 -6.84 -1.86 8.21
N THR A 56 -6.41 -1.01 9.14
CA THR A 56 -7.23 -0.68 10.30
C THR A 56 -8.32 0.32 9.88
N PRO A 57 -9.38 0.49 10.67
CA PRO A 57 -10.38 1.54 10.39
C PRO A 57 -9.78 2.94 10.28
N VAL A 58 -8.77 3.25 11.09
CA VAL A 58 -8.09 4.55 11.02
C VAL A 58 -7.34 4.70 9.70
N GLU A 59 -6.64 3.66 9.26
CA GLU A 59 -5.93 3.66 7.98
C GLU A 59 -6.88 3.77 6.80
N ARG A 60 -8.03 3.07 6.87
CA ARG A 60 -9.07 3.21 5.86
C ARG A 60 -9.59 4.65 5.79
N ASP A 61 -9.81 5.28 6.94
CA ASP A 61 -10.30 6.66 7.00
C ASP A 61 -9.34 7.66 6.36
N GLN A 62 -8.04 7.35 6.35
CA GLN A 62 -7.04 8.17 5.65
C GLN A 62 -7.22 8.11 4.13
N ILE A 63 -7.80 7.04 3.63
CA ILE A 63 -8.07 6.87 2.20
C ILE A 63 -9.40 7.49 1.83
N ILE A 64 -10.45 7.14 2.58
CA ILE A 64 -11.81 7.63 2.36
C ILE A 64 -12.61 7.51 3.66
N PRO A 65 -13.36 8.54 4.06
CA PRO A 65 -14.24 8.43 5.23
C PRO A 65 -15.29 7.33 5.03
N LEU A 66 -15.61 6.63 6.10
CA LEU A 66 -16.56 5.52 6.06
C LEU A 66 -17.91 5.90 5.42
N ARG A 67 -18.42 7.08 5.74
CA ARG A 67 -19.68 7.58 5.21
C ARG A 67 -19.64 7.69 3.68
N THR A 68 -18.55 8.24 3.15
CA THR A 68 -18.34 8.37 1.71
C THR A 68 -18.17 6.99 1.06
N LEU A 69 -17.45 6.09 1.72
CA LEU A 69 -17.27 4.72 1.23
C LEU A 69 -18.62 4.00 1.08
N LYS A 70 -19.45 4.08 2.10
CA LYS A 70 -20.80 3.47 2.05
C LYS A 70 -21.63 4.03 0.91
N SER A 71 -21.56 5.34 0.69
CA SER A 71 -22.27 5.99 -0.41
C SER A 71 -21.79 5.49 -1.78
N ARG A 72 -20.47 5.33 -1.95
CA ARG A 72 -19.90 4.78 -3.20
C ARG A 72 -20.43 3.38 -3.47
N ILE A 73 -20.47 2.55 -2.45
CA ILE A 73 -20.91 1.15 -2.58
C ILE A 73 -22.39 1.10 -2.92
N GLU A 74 -23.22 1.87 -2.22
CA GLU A 74 -24.66 1.91 -2.48
C GLU A 74 -25.00 2.36 -3.90
N ARG A 75 -24.21 3.29 -4.45
CA ARG A 75 -24.41 3.83 -5.79
C ARG A 75 -23.64 3.06 -6.87
N ASP A 76 -22.96 1.99 -6.49
CA ASP A 76 -22.10 1.21 -7.40
C ASP A 76 -21.12 2.10 -8.14
N GLN A 77 -20.49 3.03 -7.41
CA GLN A 77 -19.50 3.95 -7.95
C GLN A 77 -18.09 3.50 -7.57
N PRO A 78 -17.14 3.58 -8.49
CA PRO A 78 -15.74 3.32 -8.13
C PRO A 78 -15.19 4.43 -7.26
N LEU A 79 -14.03 4.19 -6.66
CA LEU A 79 -13.27 5.23 -5.98
C LEU A 79 -12.82 6.28 -7.00
N THR A 80 -12.69 7.53 -6.54
CA THR A 80 -12.10 8.58 -7.37
C THR A 80 -10.63 8.30 -7.65
N VAL A 81 -10.02 9.07 -8.55
CA VAL A 81 -8.58 8.95 -8.84
C VAL A 81 -7.77 9.18 -7.57
N ASP A 82 -8.07 10.22 -6.81
CA ASP A 82 -7.33 10.53 -5.58
C ASP A 82 -7.50 9.44 -4.53
N GLU A 83 -8.70 8.93 -4.35
CA GLU A 83 -8.99 7.84 -3.42
C GLU A 83 -8.26 6.56 -3.86
N SER A 84 -8.31 6.26 -5.15
CA SER A 84 -7.63 5.11 -5.73
C SER A 84 -6.11 5.21 -5.60
N ASP A 85 -5.56 6.40 -5.77
CA ASP A 85 -4.14 6.63 -5.60
C ASP A 85 -3.71 6.40 -4.16
N ARG A 86 -4.48 6.89 -3.20
CA ARG A 86 -4.21 6.65 -1.78
C ARG A 86 -4.31 5.17 -1.43
N LEU A 87 -5.31 4.48 -1.96
CA LEU A 87 -5.43 3.03 -1.77
C LEU A 87 -4.23 2.29 -2.36
N PHE A 88 -3.83 2.66 -3.56
CA PHE A 88 -2.68 2.05 -4.21
C PHE A 88 -1.40 2.26 -3.38
N ARG A 89 -1.18 3.48 -2.87
CA ARG A 89 0.01 3.74 -2.03
C ARG A 89 0.04 2.83 -0.80
N SER A 90 -1.12 2.63 -0.14
CA SER A 90 -1.21 1.74 1.01
C SER A 90 -0.91 0.28 0.64
N ALA A 91 -1.50 -0.19 -0.45
CA ALA A 91 -1.26 -1.56 -0.91
C ALA A 91 0.18 -1.75 -1.39
N HIS A 92 0.72 -0.79 -2.11
CA HIS A 92 2.09 -0.79 -2.59
C HIS A 92 3.09 -0.91 -1.45
N ILE A 93 2.96 -0.06 -0.44
CA ILE A 93 3.86 -0.07 0.72
C ILE A 93 3.68 -1.35 1.54
N THR A 94 2.45 -1.82 1.73
CA THR A 94 2.20 -3.08 2.43
C THR A 94 2.85 -4.25 1.69
N ALA A 95 2.68 -4.33 0.37
CA ALA A 95 3.29 -5.38 -0.44
C ALA A 95 4.81 -5.32 -0.39
N MET A 96 5.37 -4.12 -0.44
CA MET A 96 6.81 -3.89 -0.36
C MET A 96 7.37 -4.32 1.00
N ALA A 97 6.71 -3.95 2.09
CA ALA A 97 7.11 -4.34 3.43
C ALA A 97 7.04 -5.87 3.60
N GLU A 98 5.99 -6.51 3.10
CA GLU A 98 5.88 -7.97 3.17
C GLU A 98 6.99 -8.66 2.39
N ALA A 99 7.38 -8.11 1.25
CA ALA A 99 8.50 -8.65 0.48
C ALA A 99 9.84 -8.49 1.23
N VAL A 100 10.04 -7.35 1.87
CA VAL A 100 11.28 -7.04 2.60
C VAL A 100 11.40 -7.88 3.88
N PHE A 101 10.33 -7.99 4.66
CA PHE A 101 10.36 -8.70 5.93
C PHE A 101 10.07 -10.20 5.82
N GLY A 102 9.53 -10.64 4.70
CA GLY A 102 9.28 -12.05 4.44
C GLY A 102 7.98 -12.60 5.01
N GLU A 103 7.27 -11.84 5.83
CA GLU A 103 5.96 -12.25 6.36
C GLU A 103 5.08 -11.06 6.69
N ALA A 104 3.76 -11.27 6.58
CA ALA A 104 2.78 -10.21 6.77
C ALA A 104 2.76 -9.65 8.20
N GLY A 105 2.92 -10.52 9.20
CA GLY A 105 2.90 -10.10 10.61
C GLY A 105 4.03 -9.15 10.96
N LYS A 106 5.24 -9.45 10.54
CA LYS A 106 6.40 -8.57 10.74
C LYS A 106 6.21 -7.24 10.03
N ALA A 107 5.75 -7.29 8.79
CA ALA A 107 5.50 -6.10 7.99
C ALA A 107 4.49 -5.20 8.68
N LYS A 108 3.38 -5.77 9.13
CA LYS A 108 2.33 -5.00 9.79
C LYS A 108 2.82 -4.34 11.08
N ARG A 109 3.61 -5.06 11.87
CA ARG A 109 4.18 -4.49 13.10
C ARG A 109 5.09 -3.31 12.80
N TRP A 110 5.94 -3.45 11.78
CA TRP A 110 6.84 -2.36 11.38
C TRP A 110 6.06 -1.15 10.86
N LEU A 111 5.07 -1.38 10.03
CA LEU A 111 4.23 -0.32 9.43
C LEU A 111 3.39 0.43 10.46
N SER A 112 3.11 -0.20 11.60
CA SER A 112 2.22 0.35 12.63
C SER A 112 2.96 1.01 13.78
N LYS A 113 4.29 1.01 13.78
CA LYS A 113 5.09 1.58 14.87
C LYS A 113 5.61 2.97 14.51
N PRO A 114 5.49 3.94 15.42
CA PRO A 114 6.10 5.25 15.22
C PRO A 114 7.60 5.15 14.98
N LYS A 115 8.12 5.99 14.10
CA LYS A 115 9.55 6.06 13.80
C LYS A 115 10.09 7.43 14.17
N GLU A 116 11.22 7.43 14.85
CA GLU A 116 11.91 8.67 15.16
C GLU A 116 12.24 9.46 13.90
N ARG A 117 12.67 8.76 12.86
CA ARG A 117 12.99 9.33 11.56
C ARG A 117 11.81 10.02 10.89
N PHE A 118 10.58 9.68 11.27
CA PHE A 118 9.35 10.30 10.77
C PHE A 118 8.71 11.21 11.82
N SER A 119 9.50 11.70 12.76
CA SER A 119 9.03 12.61 13.82
C SER A 119 7.88 12.03 14.65
N GLY A 120 7.93 10.72 14.87
CA GLY A 120 6.94 10.01 15.67
C GLY A 120 5.73 9.49 14.90
N LEU A 121 5.68 9.70 13.58
CA LEU A 121 4.63 9.11 12.75
C LEU A 121 4.95 7.67 12.40
N THR A 122 3.91 6.87 12.22
CA THR A 122 4.08 5.52 11.69
C THR A 122 4.31 5.58 10.18
N PRO A 123 4.94 4.56 9.59
CA PRO A 123 5.04 4.48 8.13
C PRO A 123 3.68 4.61 7.43
N MET A 124 2.63 3.99 7.97
CA MET A 124 1.29 4.12 7.36
C MET A 124 0.76 5.54 7.40
N GLN A 125 1.06 6.31 8.46
CA GLN A 125 0.66 7.72 8.55
C GLN A 125 1.40 8.59 7.54
N MET A 126 2.57 8.18 7.09
CA MET A 126 3.35 8.91 6.09
C MET A 126 2.74 8.83 4.69
N LEU A 127 1.82 7.90 4.45
CA LEU A 127 1.29 7.63 3.11
C LEU A 127 0.23 8.63 2.64
N THR A 128 -0.09 9.63 3.46
CA THR A 128 -1.05 10.68 3.08
C THR A 128 -0.51 11.58 1.97
N THR A 129 0.81 11.61 1.78
CA THR A 129 1.44 12.36 0.69
C THR A 129 2.37 11.46 -0.12
N GLN A 130 2.67 11.87 -1.36
CA GLN A 130 3.64 11.16 -2.18
C GLN A 130 5.05 11.27 -1.60
N GLN A 131 5.41 12.43 -1.06
CA GLN A 131 6.72 12.63 -0.43
C GLN A 131 6.90 11.70 0.78
N GLY A 132 5.87 11.57 1.60
CA GLY A 132 5.89 10.64 2.72
C GLY A 132 6.03 9.20 2.26
N THR A 133 5.32 8.82 1.23
CA THR A 133 5.41 7.49 0.63
C THR A 133 6.84 7.21 0.14
N THR A 134 7.45 8.15 -0.54
CA THR A 134 8.83 8.03 -1.02
C THR A 134 9.81 7.80 0.14
N GLN A 135 9.63 8.50 1.27
CA GLN A 135 10.48 8.31 2.44
C GLN A 135 10.34 6.91 3.03
N VAL A 136 9.12 6.37 3.05
CA VAL A 136 8.90 4.99 3.52
C VAL A 136 9.54 3.99 2.56
N GLU A 137 9.39 4.20 1.26
CA GLU A 137 10.06 3.36 0.26
C GLU A 137 11.56 3.33 0.45
N GLU A 138 12.17 4.50 0.62
CA GLU A 138 13.62 4.59 0.85
C GLU A 138 14.06 3.82 2.10
N MET A 139 13.30 3.93 3.18
CA MET A 139 13.62 3.21 4.40
C MET A 139 13.50 1.70 4.20
N LEU A 140 12.46 1.22 3.52
CA LEU A 140 12.31 -0.19 3.22
C LEU A 140 13.43 -0.71 2.32
N LEU A 141 13.86 0.07 1.34
CA LEU A 141 14.96 -0.31 0.47
C LEU A 141 16.29 -0.39 1.24
N GLN A 142 16.51 0.52 2.17
CA GLN A 142 17.70 0.47 3.04
C GLN A 142 17.69 -0.80 3.90
N ILE A 143 16.53 -1.18 4.43
CA ILE A 143 16.40 -2.42 5.19
C ILE A 143 16.68 -3.63 4.30
N ALA A 144 16.15 -3.63 3.08
CA ALA A 144 16.37 -4.72 2.12
C ALA A 144 17.84 -4.88 1.77
N GLU A 145 18.59 -3.79 1.76
CA GLU A 145 20.03 -3.80 1.48
C GLU A 145 20.88 -4.13 2.72
N GLY A 146 20.24 -4.35 3.86
CA GLY A 146 20.96 -4.68 5.09
C GLY A 146 21.49 -3.47 5.86
N TYR A 147 21.01 -2.28 5.53
CA TYR A 147 21.44 -1.08 6.24
C TYR A 147 20.52 -0.79 7.43
N GLY A 148 20.60 -1.51 8.31
CA GLY A 148 20.12 -1.00 9.47
C GLY A 148 18.82 -0.92 9.91
N LEU A 149 18.70 -1.57 10.38
CA LEU A 149 17.70 -1.51 11.37
C LEU A 149 18.09 -0.90 12.66
#